data_53eae8adbbf32b3951e37c1660eef7ee
#
_entry.id   53eae8adbbf32b3951e37c1660eef7ee
#
_cell.length_a   1.000
_cell.length_b   1.000
_cell.length_c   1.000
_cell.angle_alpha   90.00
_cell.angle_beta   90.00
_cell.angle_gamma   90.00
#
_symmetry.space_group_name_H-M   'P 1'
#
loop_
_entity.id
_entity.type
_entity.pdbx_description
1 polymer ?
#
loop_
_entity_poly.entity_id
_entity_poly.type
_entity_poly.pdbx_seq_one_letter_code
_entity_poly.pdbx_strand_id
1 'polypeptide(L)'
;MMQHISSNQVDDLGKIFDENIELVSVNRPRSGELETLADKLFLRRAVLGLDWQQETKDEGAPQKRLEALKHEECTPLAREIAYVNRILLRLFNCEAVRVRVTTINGPMCPKFHTDYVSCRMLVTVRGPSTEWISCQDVQEEILADPKTEALPI
;
A
#
# COMPACT_ATOMS: atom_id res chain seq x y z
N MET A 1 -0.76 -24.88 -5.53
CA MET A 1 -1.12 -24.30 -4.22
C MET A 1 -0.56 -22.88 -4.21
N MET A 2 -1.42 -21.88 -4.07
CA MET A 2 -1.00 -20.48 -3.99
C MET A 2 -0.27 -20.22 -2.67
N GLN A 3 0.73 -19.37 -2.67
CA GLN A 3 1.62 -19.17 -1.54
C GLN A 3 1.82 -17.70 -1.21
N HIS A 4 2.05 -17.43 0.07
CA HIS A 4 2.51 -16.16 0.58
C HIS A 4 4.01 -16.25 0.92
N ILE A 5 4.78 -15.28 0.46
CA ILE A 5 6.19 -15.14 0.83
C ILE A 5 6.33 -13.98 1.82
N SER A 6 6.96 -14.26 2.96
CA SER A 6 7.36 -13.23 3.93
C SER A 6 8.89 -13.11 3.93
N SER A 7 9.41 -11.91 3.76
CA SER A 7 10.83 -11.63 3.63
C SER A 7 11.25 -10.33 4.32
N ASN A 8 12.55 -10.17 4.53
CA ASN A 8 13.18 -8.91 4.95
C ASN A 8 14.00 -8.27 3.81
N GLN A 9 13.97 -8.87 2.61
CA GLN A 9 14.71 -8.41 1.45
C GLN A 9 13.76 -7.81 0.41
N VAL A 10 14.02 -6.56 0.01
CA VAL A 10 13.19 -5.85 -0.98
C VAL A 10 13.22 -6.54 -2.34
N ASP A 11 14.33 -7.15 -2.70
CA ASP A 11 14.51 -7.86 -3.97
C ASP A 11 13.58 -9.07 -4.10
N ASP A 12 13.13 -9.63 -2.98
CA ASP A 12 12.16 -10.73 -2.98
C ASP A 12 10.76 -10.32 -3.49
N LEU A 13 10.47 -9.02 -3.62
CA LEU A 13 9.27 -8.55 -4.29
C LEU A 13 9.13 -9.07 -5.72
N GLY A 14 10.27 -9.35 -6.39
CA GLY A 14 10.27 -9.96 -7.72
C GLY A 14 9.60 -11.33 -7.80
N LYS A 15 9.50 -12.05 -6.68
CA LYS A 15 8.83 -13.34 -6.60
C LYS A 15 7.32 -13.27 -6.83
N ILE A 16 6.73 -12.07 -6.83
CA ILE A 16 5.30 -11.87 -7.18
C ILE A 16 4.97 -12.34 -8.62
N PHE A 17 5.98 -12.50 -9.46
CA PHE A 17 5.82 -13.03 -10.83
C PHE A 17 5.87 -14.55 -10.92
N ASP A 18 6.16 -15.26 -9.83
CA ASP A 18 6.16 -16.71 -9.80
C ASP A 18 4.70 -17.23 -9.82
N GLU A 19 4.43 -18.25 -10.64
CA GLU A 19 3.06 -18.74 -10.94
C GLU A 19 2.20 -19.11 -9.71
N ASN A 20 2.85 -19.47 -8.61
CA ASN A 20 2.15 -19.90 -7.39
C ASN A 20 2.19 -18.87 -6.27
N ILE A 21 2.62 -17.65 -6.54
CA ILE A 21 2.72 -16.60 -5.52
C ILE A 21 1.59 -15.60 -5.70
N GLU A 22 0.78 -15.45 -4.66
CA GLU A 22 -0.32 -14.48 -4.64
C GLU A 22 0.00 -13.23 -3.81
N LEU A 23 0.94 -13.35 -2.86
CA LEU A 23 1.35 -12.25 -1.99
C LEU A 23 2.82 -12.36 -1.63
N VAL A 24 3.51 -11.23 -1.72
CA VAL A 24 4.85 -11.07 -1.14
C VAL A 24 4.81 -9.94 -0.13
N SER A 25 5.13 -10.24 1.12
CA SER A 25 5.29 -9.23 2.17
C SER A 25 6.75 -9.04 2.52
N VAL A 26 7.16 -7.79 2.63
CA VAL A 26 8.53 -7.42 3.02
C VAL A 26 8.48 -6.61 4.31
N ASN A 27 9.06 -7.17 5.35
CA ASN A 27 9.25 -6.46 6.63
C ASN A 27 10.54 -5.63 6.54
N ARG A 28 10.39 -4.34 6.42
CA ARG A 28 11.48 -3.38 6.25
C ARG A 28 11.49 -2.36 7.40
N PRO A 29 12.65 -2.09 8.01
CA PRO A 29 12.76 -1.04 9.01
C PRO A 29 12.43 0.32 8.38
N ARG A 30 11.68 1.14 9.10
CA ARG A 30 11.39 2.53 8.75
C ARG A 30 12.47 3.44 9.28
N SER A 31 12.64 4.62 8.67
CA SER A 31 13.49 5.63 9.25
C SER A 31 12.85 6.23 10.51
N GLY A 32 13.66 6.57 11.51
CA GLY A 32 13.16 7.22 12.72
C GLY A 32 12.47 8.57 12.45
N GLU A 33 12.87 9.27 11.37
CA GLU A 33 12.20 10.50 10.93
C GLU A 33 10.75 10.21 10.45
N LEU A 34 10.56 9.12 9.69
CA LEU A 34 9.24 8.72 9.22
C LEU A 34 8.35 8.27 10.37
N GLU A 35 8.88 7.51 11.32
CA GLU A 35 8.15 7.09 12.52
C GLU A 35 7.72 8.29 13.36
N THR A 36 8.63 9.24 13.60
CA THR A 36 8.34 10.47 14.34
C THR A 36 7.26 11.30 13.64
N LEU A 37 7.32 11.42 12.31
CA LEU A 37 6.30 12.12 11.55
C LEU A 37 4.94 11.41 11.64
N ALA A 38 4.93 10.10 11.50
CA ALA A 38 3.70 9.30 11.58
C ALA A 38 3.03 9.43 12.95
N ASP A 39 3.82 9.46 14.03
CA ASP A 39 3.34 9.68 15.39
C ASP A 39 2.74 11.08 15.57
N LYS A 40 3.40 12.12 15.06
CA LYS A 40 2.89 13.49 15.07
C LYS A 40 1.56 13.61 14.33
N LEU A 41 1.47 13.03 13.11
CA LEU A 41 0.23 13.04 12.32
C LEU A 41 -0.91 12.31 13.04
N PHE A 42 -0.61 11.18 13.66
CA PHE A 42 -1.58 10.42 14.43
C PHE A 42 -2.09 11.21 15.65
N LEU A 43 -1.21 11.78 16.44
CA LEU A 43 -1.58 12.57 17.63
C LEU A 43 -2.42 13.81 17.28
N ARG A 44 -2.14 14.43 16.15
CA ARG A 44 -2.91 15.58 15.62
C ARG A 44 -4.20 15.16 14.91
N ARG A 45 -4.50 13.86 14.79
CA ARG A 45 -5.62 13.33 14.01
C ARG A 45 -5.65 13.87 12.58
N ALA A 46 -4.46 13.99 11.98
CA ALA A 46 -4.34 14.52 10.64
C ALA A 46 -5.07 13.61 9.64
N VAL A 47 -5.85 14.23 8.77
CA VAL A 47 -6.55 13.53 7.69
C VAL A 47 -5.78 13.75 6.40
N LEU A 48 -5.27 12.65 5.84
CA LEU A 48 -4.63 12.63 4.54
C LEU A 48 -5.55 11.96 3.53
N GLY A 49 -5.68 12.59 2.36
CA GLY A 49 -6.47 12.03 1.26
C GLY A 49 -5.90 12.54 -0.05
N LEU A 50 -4.90 11.84 -0.60
CA LEU A 50 -4.26 12.17 -1.85
C LEU A 50 -4.40 11.01 -2.82
N ASP A 51 -4.63 11.33 -4.09
CA ASP A 51 -4.70 10.36 -5.18
C ASP A 51 -4.16 11.01 -6.45
N TRP A 52 -3.16 10.40 -7.09
CA TRP A 52 -2.59 10.93 -8.34
C TRP A 52 -1.92 9.83 -9.16
N GLN A 53 -1.66 10.14 -10.42
CA GLN A 53 -0.79 9.34 -11.25
C GLN A 53 0.64 9.87 -11.12
N GLN A 54 1.57 8.99 -10.75
CA GLN A 54 2.99 9.25 -10.64
C GLN A 54 3.69 8.71 -11.88
N GLU A 55 4.32 9.59 -12.63
CA GLU A 55 5.15 9.22 -13.78
C GLU A 55 6.62 9.04 -13.37
N THR A 56 7.35 8.23 -14.13
CA THR A 56 8.78 8.00 -13.91
C THR A 56 9.59 9.30 -13.96
N LYS A 57 9.13 10.26 -14.77
CA LYS A 57 9.82 11.55 -15.00
C LYS A 57 9.62 12.57 -13.88
N ASP A 58 8.62 12.40 -13.02
CA ASP A 58 8.28 13.38 -11.96
C ASP A 58 8.58 12.83 -10.56
N GLU A 59 9.86 12.63 -10.27
CA GLU A 59 10.30 12.15 -8.95
C GLU A 59 9.94 13.13 -7.80
N GLY A 60 9.75 14.40 -8.10
CA GLY A 60 9.39 15.44 -7.13
C GLY A 60 7.89 15.53 -6.81
N ALA A 61 7.03 14.77 -7.51
CA ALA A 61 5.58 14.86 -7.32
C ALA A 61 5.13 14.55 -5.88
N PRO A 62 5.65 13.54 -5.15
CA PRO A 62 5.24 13.27 -3.78
C PRO A 62 5.45 14.47 -2.86
N GLN A 63 6.60 15.14 -2.96
CA GLN A 63 6.90 16.31 -2.14
C GLN A 63 5.92 17.46 -2.43
N LYS A 64 5.71 17.80 -3.70
CA LYS A 64 4.78 18.86 -4.11
C LYS A 64 3.35 18.58 -3.66
N ARG A 65 2.89 17.33 -3.75
CA ARG A 65 1.54 16.94 -3.34
C ARG A 65 1.33 17.06 -1.83
N LEU A 66 2.32 16.68 -1.04
CA LEU A 66 2.27 16.78 0.41
C LEU A 66 2.38 18.23 0.90
N GLU A 67 3.23 19.05 0.29
CA GLU A 67 3.34 20.49 0.59
C GLU A 67 2.02 21.22 0.38
N ALA A 68 1.25 20.83 -0.64
CA ALA A 68 -0.06 21.43 -0.90
C ALA A 68 -1.07 21.20 0.24
N LEU A 69 -0.86 20.20 1.09
CA LEU A 69 -1.68 19.95 2.28
C LEU A 69 -1.34 20.87 3.46
N LYS A 70 -0.31 21.70 3.33
CA LYS A 70 0.20 22.60 4.40
C LYS A 70 0.52 21.89 5.72
N HIS A 71 0.85 20.60 5.65
CA HIS A 71 1.35 19.85 6.79
C HIS A 71 2.87 20.02 6.89
N GLU A 72 3.32 20.38 8.09
CA GLU A 72 4.73 20.59 8.37
C GLU A 72 5.55 19.32 8.08
N GLU A 73 6.72 19.52 7.48
CA GLU A 73 7.79 18.53 7.34
C GLU A 73 7.37 17.16 6.78
N CYS A 74 6.56 17.14 5.72
CA CYS A 74 6.18 15.89 5.05
C CYS A 74 7.32 15.22 4.25
N THR A 75 8.53 15.77 4.30
CA THR A 75 9.69 15.24 3.56
C THR A 75 9.98 13.76 3.82
N PRO A 76 9.96 13.24 5.07
CA PRO A 76 10.17 11.81 5.29
C PRO A 76 9.12 10.93 4.60
N LEU A 77 7.85 11.38 4.61
CA LEU A 77 6.77 10.67 3.92
C LEU A 77 6.91 10.78 2.39
N ALA A 78 7.30 11.94 1.87
CA ALA A 78 7.55 12.12 0.45
C ALA A 78 8.68 11.21 -0.05
N ARG A 79 9.77 11.08 0.71
CA ARG A 79 10.89 10.17 0.41
C ARG A 79 10.43 8.71 0.39
N GLU A 80 9.61 8.31 1.36
CA GLU A 80 9.06 6.96 1.42
C GLU A 80 8.19 6.66 0.22
N ILE A 81 7.27 7.55 -0.15
CA ILE A 81 6.41 7.42 -1.32
C ILE A 81 7.25 7.33 -2.60
N ALA A 82 8.24 8.21 -2.77
CA ALA A 82 9.13 8.20 -3.93
C ALA A 82 9.92 6.88 -4.03
N TYR A 83 10.38 6.37 -2.89
CA TYR A 83 11.09 5.09 -2.83
C TYR A 83 10.19 3.92 -3.26
N VAL A 84 8.99 3.82 -2.70
CA VAL A 84 8.02 2.76 -3.02
C VAL A 84 7.58 2.83 -4.48
N ASN A 85 7.30 4.04 -5.00
CA ASN A 85 6.93 4.23 -6.39
C ASN A 85 8.04 3.77 -7.34
N ARG A 86 9.29 4.07 -7.02
CA ARG A 86 10.45 3.64 -7.81
C ARG A 86 10.58 2.12 -7.87
N ILE A 87 10.32 1.44 -6.74
CA ILE A 87 10.30 -0.02 -6.71
C ILE A 87 9.22 -0.53 -7.67
N LEU A 88 7.99 -0.04 -7.55
CA LEU A 88 6.87 -0.52 -8.35
C LEU A 88 7.07 -0.24 -9.85
N LEU A 89 7.51 0.96 -10.20
CA LEU A 89 7.82 1.34 -11.59
C LEU A 89 8.87 0.43 -12.23
N ARG A 90 9.92 0.09 -11.46
CA ARG A 90 10.98 -0.82 -11.93
C ARG A 90 10.51 -2.26 -12.00
N LEU A 91 9.80 -2.73 -10.95
CA LEU A 91 9.33 -4.10 -10.86
C LEU A 91 8.43 -4.48 -12.03
N PHE A 92 7.54 -3.55 -12.44
CA PHE A 92 6.60 -3.77 -13.54
C PHE A 92 7.06 -3.17 -14.87
N ASN A 93 8.24 -2.54 -14.92
CA ASN A 93 8.77 -1.85 -16.10
C ASN A 93 7.69 -0.95 -16.76
N CYS A 94 6.99 -0.18 -15.94
CA CYS A 94 5.91 0.69 -16.38
C CYS A 94 6.31 2.17 -16.26
N GLU A 95 5.65 3.03 -17.04
CA GLU A 95 5.95 4.48 -17.10
C GLU A 95 5.23 5.28 -16.00
N ALA A 96 4.15 4.72 -15.45
CA ALA A 96 3.36 5.39 -14.42
C ALA A 96 2.69 4.40 -13.48
N VAL A 97 2.45 4.86 -12.25
CA VAL A 97 1.66 4.16 -11.23
C VAL A 97 0.64 5.10 -10.61
N ARG A 98 -0.48 4.54 -10.17
CA ARG A 98 -1.44 5.31 -9.36
C ARG A 98 -1.03 5.25 -7.91
N VAL A 99 -0.94 6.41 -7.27
CA VAL A 99 -0.55 6.55 -5.87
C VAL A 99 -1.74 7.07 -5.07
N ARG A 100 -2.04 6.40 -3.98
CA ARG A 100 -3.01 6.86 -2.99
C ARG A 100 -2.35 6.92 -1.63
N VAL A 101 -2.48 8.04 -0.95
CA VAL A 101 -2.04 8.24 0.44
C VAL A 101 -3.26 8.62 1.26
N THR A 102 -3.58 7.83 2.27
CA THR A 102 -4.80 8.07 3.05
C THR A 102 -4.60 7.75 4.52
N THR A 103 -5.28 8.50 5.37
CA THR A 103 -5.50 8.16 6.77
C THR A 103 -6.77 7.33 6.87
N ILE A 104 -6.68 6.17 7.52
CA ILE A 104 -7.78 5.23 7.68
C ILE A 104 -8.17 5.22 9.16
N ASN A 105 -9.44 5.50 9.46
CA ASN A 105 -9.99 5.51 10.82
C ASN A 105 -10.92 4.30 11.10
N GLY A 106 -10.98 3.36 10.17
CA GLY A 106 -11.78 2.13 10.22
C GLY A 106 -11.61 1.35 8.92
N PRO A 107 -12.22 0.18 8.78
CA PRO A 107 -12.10 -0.61 7.58
C PRO A 107 -12.66 0.17 6.38
N MET A 108 -11.82 0.37 5.34
CA MET A 108 -12.24 1.04 4.10
C MET A 108 -13.24 0.19 3.31
N CYS A 109 -13.03 -1.11 3.34
CA CYS A 109 -13.90 -2.09 2.71
C CYS A 109 -14.29 -3.12 3.75
N PRO A 110 -15.58 -3.24 4.09
CA PRO A 110 -16.04 -4.18 5.12
C PRO A 110 -16.06 -5.64 4.64
N LYS A 111 -15.76 -5.87 3.35
CA LYS A 111 -15.75 -7.21 2.74
C LYS A 111 -14.41 -7.49 2.11
N PHE A 112 -13.96 -8.74 2.20
CA PHE A 112 -12.89 -9.23 1.36
C PHE A 112 -13.34 -9.18 -0.11
N HIS A 113 -12.46 -8.72 -0.99
CA HIS A 113 -12.72 -8.61 -2.41
C HIS A 113 -11.41 -8.70 -3.18
N THR A 114 -11.51 -9.02 -4.44
CA THR A 114 -10.38 -8.96 -5.36
C THR A 114 -10.38 -7.61 -6.07
N ASP A 115 -9.22 -6.97 -6.09
CA ASP A 115 -9.05 -5.73 -6.86
C ASP A 115 -8.93 -6.01 -8.36
N TYR A 116 -9.55 -5.15 -9.18
CA TYR A 116 -9.42 -5.19 -10.64
C TYR A 116 -8.17 -4.40 -11.09
N VAL A 117 -7.02 -4.77 -10.56
CA VAL A 117 -5.72 -4.20 -10.94
C VAL A 117 -4.71 -5.32 -11.10
N SER A 118 -3.72 -5.14 -11.94
CA SER A 118 -2.68 -6.17 -12.19
C SER A 118 -1.88 -6.47 -10.94
N CYS A 119 -1.59 -5.44 -10.12
CA CYS A 119 -0.92 -5.57 -8.84
C CYS A 119 -1.19 -4.34 -7.98
N ARG A 120 -1.18 -4.54 -6.67
CA ARG A 120 -1.25 -3.46 -5.69
C ARG A 120 -0.12 -3.60 -4.68
N MET A 121 0.62 -2.54 -4.45
CA MET A 121 1.58 -2.45 -3.35
C MET A 121 0.99 -1.62 -2.22
N LEU A 122 0.93 -2.19 -1.04
CA LEU A 122 0.42 -1.54 0.17
C LEU A 122 1.57 -1.29 1.15
N VAL A 123 1.62 -0.10 1.71
CA VAL A 123 2.61 0.28 2.73
C VAL A 123 1.89 0.92 3.90
N THR A 124 1.93 0.25 5.04
CA THR A 124 1.39 0.79 6.29
C THR A 124 2.47 1.56 7.02
N VAL A 125 2.32 2.87 7.09
CA VAL A 125 3.28 3.74 7.79
C VAL A 125 3.06 3.68 9.30
N ARG A 126 1.80 3.59 9.76
CA ARG A 126 1.43 3.49 11.18
C ARG A 126 0.10 2.75 11.34
N GLY A 127 -0.03 1.99 12.42
CA GLY A 127 -1.23 1.24 12.76
C GLY A 127 -1.24 -0.19 12.20
N PRO A 128 -2.38 -0.87 12.26
CA PRO A 128 -2.54 -2.20 11.70
C PRO A 128 -2.45 -2.15 10.17
N SER A 129 -1.92 -3.22 9.59
CA SER A 129 -1.83 -3.36 8.14
C SER A 129 -3.14 -3.89 7.55
N THR A 130 -3.22 -3.93 6.22
CA THR A 130 -4.31 -4.56 5.50
C THR A 130 -4.34 -6.06 5.81
N GLU A 131 -5.52 -6.55 6.13
CA GLU A 131 -5.79 -7.98 6.25
C GLU A 131 -6.03 -8.57 4.86
N TRP A 132 -5.63 -9.81 4.68
CA TRP A 132 -5.81 -10.54 3.45
C TRP A 132 -6.16 -12.00 3.75
N ILE A 133 -6.78 -12.65 2.79
CA ILE A 133 -7.14 -14.07 2.85
C ILE A 133 -6.61 -14.75 1.59
N SER A 134 -6.01 -15.94 1.75
CA SER A 134 -5.57 -16.73 0.60
C SER A 134 -6.75 -17.14 -0.27
N CYS A 135 -6.58 -17.13 -1.58
CA CYS A 135 -7.61 -17.60 -2.50
C CYS A 135 -8.00 -19.07 -2.26
N GLN A 136 -7.16 -19.85 -1.58
CA GLN A 136 -7.48 -21.24 -1.20
C GLN A 136 -8.45 -21.33 -0.02
N ASP A 137 -8.46 -20.31 0.84
CA ASP A 137 -9.31 -20.25 2.03
C ASP A 137 -10.64 -19.55 1.75
N VAL A 138 -10.77 -18.97 0.56
CA VAL A 138 -11.99 -18.31 0.12
C VAL A 138 -12.96 -19.34 -0.44
N GLN A 139 -14.16 -19.38 0.11
CA GLN A 139 -15.27 -20.10 -0.51
C GLN A 139 -15.78 -19.25 -1.66
N GLU A 140 -15.59 -19.71 -2.91
CA GLU A 140 -15.96 -18.97 -4.12
C GLU A 140 -17.43 -18.51 -4.12
N GLU A 141 -18.30 -19.28 -3.49
CA GLU A 141 -19.72 -18.96 -3.30
C GLU A 141 -19.93 -17.68 -2.51
N ILE A 142 -19.05 -17.37 -1.55
CA ILE A 142 -19.13 -16.16 -0.72
C ILE A 142 -18.73 -14.91 -1.51
N LEU A 143 -17.78 -15.01 -2.43
CA LEU A 143 -17.39 -13.90 -3.28
C LEU A 143 -18.37 -13.65 -4.43
N ALA A 144 -19.02 -14.68 -4.92
CA ALA A 144 -19.96 -14.61 -6.04
C ALA A 144 -21.32 -14.03 -5.65
N ASP A 145 -21.73 -14.12 -4.37
CA ASP A 145 -23.04 -13.60 -3.92
C ASP A 145 -22.94 -12.12 -3.53
N PRO A 146 -23.50 -11.19 -4.33
CA PRO A 146 -23.52 -9.77 -4.00
C PRO A 146 -24.36 -9.43 -2.74
N LYS A 147 -25.13 -10.40 -2.22
CA LYS A 147 -25.94 -10.26 -1.01
C LYS A 147 -25.25 -10.79 0.25
N THR A 148 -24.12 -11.43 0.11
CA THR A 148 -23.39 -11.96 1.27
C THR A 148 -22.94 -10.79 2.16
N GLU A 149 -23.40 -10.82 3.41
CA GLU A 149 -22.97 -9.85 4.41
C GLU A 149 -21.45 -9.86 4.56
N ALA A 150 -20.89 -8.68 4.83
CA ALA A 150 -19.46 -8.53 5.06
C ALA A 150 -18.99 -9.51 6.12
N LEU A 151 -17.92 -10.24 5.83
CA LEU A 151 -17.21 -10.94 6.88
C LEU A 151 -16.68 -9.88 7.86
N PRO A 152 -16.90 -10.04 9.18
CA PRO A 152 -16.33 -9.11 10.13
C PRO A 152 -14.81 -9.16 10.03
N ILE A 153 -14.20 -8.01 9.83
CA ILE A 153 -12.76 -7.80 9.90
C ILE A 153 -12.40 -7.62 11.37
#